data_be69346166be7cd008d19f3d6f1fe6e7
#
_entry.id   be69346166be7cd008d19f3d6f1fe6e7
#
_cell.length_a   1.000
_cell.length_b   1.000
_cell.length_c   1.000
_cell.angle_alpha   90.00
_cell.angle_beta   90.00
_cell.angle_gamma   90.00
#
_symmetry.space_group_name_H-M   'P 1'
#
loop_
_entity.id
_entity.type
_entity.pdbx_description
1 polymer ?
#
loop_
_entity_poly.entity_id
_entity_poly.type
_entity_poly.pdbx_seq_one_letter_code
_entity_poly.pdbx_strand_id
1 'polypeptide(L)'
;MKKIILVTSLLASISAQAVELGINASSDMANSDRTGYGLTIGEKFDKFGVTAGFDRYTSAVDLNKYTLVGSYDVTKVGAATIAIKGGVAYLDQKNTTDGYAALVGAGVSYPLNKQVAFTGDYRYQAGQSRVSSLDGNTISAGLKYSF
;
A
#
# COMPACT_ATOMS: atom_id res chain seq x y z
N MET A 1 -8.03 20.76 5.37
CA MET A 1 -8.23 20.96 3.91
C MET A 1 -6.93 21.07 3.09
N LYS A 2 -5.79 21.47 3.66
CA LYS A 2 -4.50 21.55 2.91
C LYS A 2 -3.83 20.18 2.60
N LYS A 3 -4.23 19.11 3.27
CA LYS A 3 -3.60 17.76 3.14
C LYS A 3 -4.14 16.94 1.95
N ILE A 4 -5.30 17.29 1.40
CA ILE A 4 -5.94 16.59 0.27
C ILE A 4 -5.38 17.05 -1.10
N ILE A 5 -4.84 18.25 -1.17
CA ILE A 5 -4.37 18.85 -2.42
C ILE A 5 -3.09 18.15 -2.95
N LEU A 6 -2.28 17.58 -2.07
CA LEU A 6 -1.03 16.92 -2.48
C LEU A 6 -1.26 15.60 -3.21
N VAL A 7 -2.32 14.88 -2.88
CA VAL A 7 -2.68 13.60 -3.53
C VAL A 7 -3.32 13.84 -4.90
N THR A 8 -4.11 14.90 -5.02
CA THR A 8 -4.78 15.25 -6.28
C THR A 8 -3.84 15.80 -7.35
N SER A 9 -2.77 16.48 -6.96
CA SER A 9 -1.80 17.02 -7.93
C SER A 9 -0.89 15.94 -8.54
N LEU A 10 -0.67 14.82 -7.83
CA LEU A 10 0.07 13.67 -8.36
C LEU A 10 -0.74 12.90 -9.41
N LEU A 11 -2.06 12.94 -9.32
CA LEU A 11 -2.97 12.26 -10.26
C LEU A 11 -3.16 13.01 -11.59
N ALA A 12 -2.83 14.31 -11.63
CA ALA A 12 -3.02 15.15 -12.82
C ALA A 12 -1.92 14.97 -13.89
N SER A 13 -0.82 14.28 -13.57
CA SER A 13 0.28 14.00 -14.51
C SER A 13 0.21 12.60 -15.13
N ILE A 14 -0.87 11.87 -14.91
CA ILE A 14 -1.07 10.51 -15.45
C ILE A 14 -1.31 10.63 -16.96
N SER A 15 -0.24 10.50 -17.71
CA SER A 15 -0.32 10.21 -19.14
C SER A 15 -0.84 8.77 -19.30
N ALA A 16 -1.73 8.56 -20.22
CA ALA A 16 -2.59 7.39 -20.51
C ALA A 16 -1.90 5.99 -20.56
N GLN A 17 -1.17 5.59 -19.55
CA GLN A 17 -0.60 4.26 -19.41
C GLN A 17 -1.15 3.61 -18.13
N ALA A 18 -1.71 2.43 -18.28
CA ALA A 18 -2.14 1.45 -17.28
C ALA A 18 -2.37 1.97 -15.85
N VAL A 19 -3.44 2.72 -15.64
CA VAL A 19 -3.92 3.06 -14.29
C VAL A 19 -4.42 1.78 -13.63
N GLU A 20 -3.98 1.54 -12.40
CA GLU A 20 -4.39 0.39 -11.61
C GLU A 20 -5.19 0.87 -10.40
N LEU A 21 -6.35 0.27 -10.19
CA LEU A 21 -7.15 0.44 -8.97
C LEU A 21 -7.15 -0.86 -8.17
N GLY A 22 -6.96 -0.77 -6.86
CA GLY A 22 -6.95 -1.94 -5.99
C GLY A 22 -7.81 -1.78 -4.75
N ILE A 23 -8.30 -2.93 -4.29
CA ILE A 23 -8.90 -3.07 -2.96
C ILE A 23 -8.13 -4.15 -2.21
N ASN A 24 -7.91 -3.94 -0.93
CA ASN A 24 -7.17 -4.89 -0.10
C ASN A 24 -7.79 -5.04 1.29
N ALA A 25 -7.55 -6.20 1.87
CA ALA A 25 -7.66 -6.46 3.29
C ALA A 25 -6.25 -6.65 3.85
N SER A 26 -5.99 -6.13 5.01
CA SER A 26 -4.67 -6.17 5.66
C SER A 26 -4.78 -6.62 7.11
N SER A 27 -3.75 -7.31 7.57
CA SER A 27 -3.55 -7.65 8.97
C SER A 27 -2.18 -7.16 9.41
N ASP A 28 -2.15 -6.39 10.47
CA ASP A 28 -0.95 -5.88 11.11
C ASP A 28 -0.58 -6.81 12.26
N MET A 29 0.60 -7.43 12.18
CA MET A 29 1.10 -8.40 13.15
C MET A 29 1.92 -7.77 14.28
N ALA A 30 2.09 -6.45 14.29
CA ALA A 30 2.77 -5.76 15.37
C ALA A 30 1.83 -5.56 16.56
N ASN A 31 2.22 -6.01 17.72
CA ASN A 31 1.66 -5.74 19.06
C ASN A 31 0.13 -5.78 19.27
N SER A 32 -0.67 -5.80 18.26
CA SER A 32 -2.12 -5.97 18.30
C SER A 32 -2.60 -6.43 16.94
N ASP A 33 -3.30 -7.55 16.89
CA ASP A 33 -3.94 -8.09 15.68
C ASP A 33 -4.94 -7.07 15.10
N ARG A 34 -4.41 -6.13 14.30
CA ARG A 34 -5.23 -5.11 13.64
C ARG A 34 -5.59 -5.61 12.26
N THR A 35 -6.86 -5.66 11.98
CA THR A 35 -7.37 -5.90 10.64
C THR A 35 -7.87 -4.59 10.05
N GLY A 36 -7.60 -4.41 8.78
CA GLY A 36 -7.99 -3.23 8.03
C GLY A 36 -8.40 -3.56 6.61
N TYR A 37 -8.95 -2.57 5.97
CA TYR A 37 -9.27 -2.60 4.55
C TYR A 37 -8.78 -1.31 3.90
N GLY A 38 -8.45 -1.39 2.62
CA GLY A 38 -7.88 -0.26 1.92
C GLY A 38 -8.21 -0.20 0.44
N LEU A 39 -7.90 0.97 -0.10
CA LEU A 39 -8.00 1.29 -1.51
C LEU A 39 -6.63 1.73 -1.99
N THR A 40 -6.29 1.36 -3.21
CA THR A 40 -5.05 1.79 -3.85
C THR A 40 -5.32 2.29 -5.26
N ILE A 41 -4.54 3.29 -5.65
CA ILE A 41 -4.46 3.74 -7.03
C ILE A 41 -2.99 3.81 -7.41
N GLY A 42 -2.65 3.33 -8.58
CA GLY A 42 -1.27 3.31 -9.03
C GLY A 42 -1.13 3.37 -10.53
N GLU A 43 0.09 3.48 -10.93
CA GLU A 43 0.51 3.43 -12.33
C GLU A 43 1.72 2.52 -12.45
N LYS A 44 1.78 1.77 -13.55
CA LYS A 44 2.88 0.85 -13.82
C LYS A 44 3.60 1.22 -15.11
N PHE A 45 4.93 1.32 -15.02
CA PHE A 45 5.84 1.64 -16.12
C PHE A 45 6.80 0.46 -16.31
N ASP A 46 6.49 -0.44 -17.22
CA ASP A 46 7.25 -1.67 -17.46
C ASP A 46 7.44 -2.48 -16.16
N LYS A 47 8.64 -2.45 -15.57
CA LYS A 47 8.99 -3.14 -14.32
C LYS A 47 8.78 -2.29 -13.07
N PHE A 48 8.62 -0.98 -13.22
CA PHE A 48 8.40 -0.06 -12.10
C PHE A 48 6.93 0.24 -11.90
N GLY A 49 6.52 0.42 -10.66
CA GLY A 49 5.20 0.88 -10.32
C GLY A 49 5.25 1.90 -9.19
N VAL A 50 4.29 2.81 -9.19
CA VAL A 50 4.05 3.75 -8.08
C VAL A 50 2.60 3.63 -7.68
N THR A 51 2.35 3.46 -6.38
CA THR A 51 1.01 3.25 -5.84
C THR A 51 0.79 4.16 -4.65
N ALA A 52 -0.28 4.92 -4.67
CA ALA A 52 -0.82 5.61 -3.50
C ALA A 52 -1.93 4.74 -2.89
N GLY A 53 -1.97 4.66 -1.56
CA GLY A 53 -2.92 3.82 -0.84
C GLY A 53 -3.51 4.52 0.36
N PHE A 54 -4.69 4.10 0.72
CA PHE A 54 -5.38 4.43 1.95
C PHE A 54 -5.88 3.16 2.60
N ASP A 55 -5.43 2.89 3.83
CA ASP A 55 -5.88 1.76 4.63
C ASP A 55 -6.53 2.28 5.92
N ARG A 56 -7.66 1.69 6.30
CA ARG A 56 -8.33 1.95 7.57
C ARG A 56 -8.35 0.70 8.42
N TYR A 57 -7.83 0.82 9.63
CA TYR A 57 -7.84 -0.21 10.66
C TYR A 57 -8.87 0.16 11.71
N THR A 58 -9.75 -0.78 12.05
CA THR A 58 -10.90 -0.54 12.94
C THR A 58 -10.90 -1.44 14.17
N SER A 59 -10.07 -2.48 14.21
CA SER A 59 -9.93 -3.35 15.37
C SER A 59 -8.85 -2.80 16.31
N ALA A 60 -9.14 -2.72 17.59
CA ALA A 60 -8.31 -2.23 18.69
C ALA A 60 -8.03 -0.72 18.71
N VAL A 61 -7.73 -0.07 17.58
CA VAL A 61 -7.49 1.38 17.48
C VAL A 61 -7.92 1.87 16.10
N ASP A 62 -8.65 3.00 16.05
CA ASP A 62 -8.95 3.69 14.81
C ASP A 62 -7.67 4.31 14.24
N LEU A 63 -7.11 3.69 13.20
CA LEU A 63 -5.91 4.15 12.51
C LEU A 63 -6.19 4.33 11.03
N ASN A 64 -5.94 5.50 10.51
CA ASN A 64 -5.90 5.78 9.08
C ASN A 64 -4.42 5.80 8.63
N LYS A 65 -4.14 5.07 7.57
CA LYS A 65 -2.79 4.96 7.00
C LYS A 65 -2.83 5.37 5.54
N TYR A 66 -2.05 6.36 5.21
CA TYR A 66 -1.83 6.83 3.84
C TYR A 66 -0.45 6.38 3.39
N THR A 67 -0.36 5.76 2.23
CA THR A 67 0.89 5.19 1.73
C THR A 67 1.25 5.73 0.35
N LEU A 68 2.54 5.88 0.11
CA LEU A 68 3.11 6.06 -1.21
C LEU A 68 4.24 5.03 -1.37
N VAL A 69 4.06 4.11 -2.30
CA VAL A 69 4.92 2.93 -2.46
C VAL A 69 5.41 2.84 -3.90
N GLY A 70 6.72 2.76 -4.05
CA GLY A 70 7.37 2.33 -5.28
C GLY A 70 7.52 0.80 -5.30
N SER A 71 7.39 0.19 -6.46
CA SER A 71 7.59 -1.24 -6.66
C SER A 71 8.50 -1.51 -7.87
N TYR A 72 9.24 -2.61 -7.80
CA TYR A 72 10.06 -3.10 -8.90
C TYR A 72 9.85 -4.59 -9.09
N ASP A 73 9.44 -4.99 -10.29
CA ASP A 73 9.24 -6.40 -10.65
C ASP A 73 10.59 -7.09 -10.78
N VAL A 74 10.89 -8.01 -9.87
CA VAL A 74 12.17 -8.73 -9.82
C VAL A 74 12.15 -9.93 -10.75
N THR A 75 11.07 -10.71 -10.70
CA THR A 75 10.98 -11.96 -11.46
C THR A 75 9.53 -12.38 -11.67
N LYS A 76 9.36 -13.32 -12.60
CA LYS A 76 8.09 -14.02 -12.83
C LYS A 76 8.26 -15.51 -12.55
N VAL A 77 7.32 -16.09 -11.84
CA VAL A 77 7.24 -17.53 -11.57
C VAL A 77 5.91 -18.03 -12.11
N GLY A 78 5.96 -18.68 -13.27
CA GLY A 78 4.74 -18.99 -14.02
C GLY A 78 4.00 -17.71 -14.43
N ALA A 79 2.74 -17.60 -14.04
CA ALA A 79 1.94 -16.40 -14.30
C ALA A 79 2.13 -15.32 -13.19
N ALA A 80 2.68 -15.67 -12.05
CA ALA A 80 2.86 -14.74 -10.93
C ALA A 80 4.06 -13.82 -11.14
N THR A 81 3.90 -12.54 -10.83
CA THR A 81 4.98 -11.55 -10.80
C THR A 81 5.35 -11.27 -9.35
N ILE A 82 6.65 -11.34 -9.05
CA ILE A 82 7.19 -11.02 -7.73
C ILE A 82 7.87 -9.65 -7.80
N ALA A 83 7.54 -8.76 -6.87
CA ALA A 83 8.08 -7.41 -6.80
C ALA A 83 8.62 -7.11 -5.41
N ILE A 84 9.70 -6.33 -5.35
CA ILE A 84 10.13 -5.65 -4.14
C ILE A 84 9.42 -4.30 -4.04
N LYS A 85 9.16 -3.85 -2.82
CA LYS A 85 8.40 -2.63 -2.56
C LYS A 85 9.11 -1.79 -1.50
N GLY A 86 9.09 -0.48 -1.69
CA GLY A 86 9.63 0.47 -0.72
C GLY A 86 8.85 1.78 -0.78
N GLY A 87 8.70 2.45 0.34
CA GLY A 87 7.93 3.68 0.35
C GLY A 87 7.82 4.32 1.72
N VAL A 88 6.83 5.19 1.84
CA VAL A 88 6.52 5.91 3.07
C VAL A 88 5.04 5.78 3.40
N ALA A 89 4.74 5.81 4.69
CA ALA A 89 3.38 5.89 5.21
C ALA A 89 3.25 7.11 6.11
N TYR A 90 2.08 7.73 6.07
CA TYR A 90 1.61 8.66 7.10
C TYR A 90 0.52 7.96 7.90
N LEU A 91 0.72 7.93 9.20
CA LEU A 91 -0.16 7.26 10.17
C LEU A 91 -0.91 8.34 10.95
N ASP A 92 -2.22 8.28 10.94
CA ASP A 92 -3.10 9.18 11.66
C ASP A 92 -3.97 8.35 12.61
N GLN A 93 -3.57 8.31 13.86
CA GLN A 93 -4.24 7.58 14.91
C GLN A 93 -5.13 8.52 15.72
N LYS A 94 -6.41 8.21 15.79
CA LYS A 94 -7.39 9.00 16.53
C LYS A 94 -7.01 9.09 18.01
N ASN A 95 -6.91 10.33 18.51
CA ASN A 95 -6.63 10.67 19.92
C ASN A 95 -5.21 10.34 20.43
N THR A 96 -4.24 10.02 19.55
CA THR A 96 -2.90 9.70 20.03
C THR A 96 -1.86 10.54 19.30
N THR A 97 -1.24 10.03 18.27
CA THR A 97 -0.11 10.71 17.64
C THR A 97 -0.10 10.38 16.15
N ASP A 98 0.11 11.38 15.33
CA ASP A 98 0.34 11.20 13.91
C ASP A 98 1.86 11.21 13.62
N GLY A 99 2.26 10.54 12.56
CA GLY A 99 3.66 10.46 12.18
C GLY A 99 3.91 9.71 10.88
N TYR A 100 5.18 9.69 10.48
CA TYR A 100 5.64 9.03 9.28
C TYR A 100 6.35 7.72 9.61
N ALA A 101 6.26 6.77 8.69
CA ALA A 101 6.98 5.52 8.74
C ALA A 101 7.59 5.19 7.38
N ALA A 102 8.74 4.54 7.37
CA ALA A 102 9.30 3.92 6.18
C ALA A 102 8.68 2.55 5.99
N LEU A 103 8.48 2.17 4.72
CA LEU A 103 7.95 0.87 4.32
C LEU A 103 8.97 0.14 3.46
N VAL A 104 9.17 -1.14 3.72
CA VAL A 104 9.92 -2.04 2.86
C VAL A 104 9.23 -3.40 2.82
N GLY A 105 9.23 -4.05 1.67
CA GLY A 105 8.57 -5.34 1.57
C GLY A 105 8.66 -6.00 0.22
N ALA A 106 7.84 -7.02 0.04
CA ALA A 106 7.68 -7.74 -1.21
C ALA A 106 6.21 -8.02 -1.48
N GLY A 107 5.88 -8.19 -2.74
CA GLY A 107 4.54 -8.53 -3.16
C GLY A 107 4.52 -9.53 -4.29
N VAL A 108 3.41 -10.21 -4.41
CA VAL A 108 3.10 -11.11 -5.51
C VAL A 108 1.82 -10.65 -6.19
N SER A 109 1.81 -10.67 -7.51
CA SER A 109 0.63 -10.38 -8.32
C SER A 109 0.37 -11.54 -9.26
N TYR A 110 -0.81 -12.13 -9.19
CA TYR A 110 -1.24 -13.24 -10.04
C TYR A 110 -2.41 -12.79 -10.92
N PRO A 111 -2.23 -12.74 -12.24
CA PRO A 111 -3.30 -12.33 -13.16
C PRO A 111 -4.41 -13.38 -13.19
N LEU A 112 -5.63 -12.97 -12.90
CA LEU A 112 -6.83 -13.79 -13.03
C LEU A 112 -7.39 -13.70 -14.46
N ASN A 113 -7.23 -12.53 -15.06
CA ASN A 113 -7.55 -12.25 -16.47
C ASN A 113 -6.71 -11.06 -16.96
N LYS A 114 -7.03 -10.50 -18.13
CA LYS A 114 -6.28 -9.38 -18.72
C LYS A 114 -6.34 -8.08 -17.90
N GLN A 115 -7.37 -7.91 -17.10
CA GLN A 115 -7.64 -6.68 -16.35
C GLN A 115 -7.57 -6.85 -14.83
N VAL A 116 -7.82 -8.08 -14.33
CA VAL A 116 -7.90 -8.36 -12.90
C VAL A 116 -6.75 -9.22 -12.46
N ALA A 117 -6.09 -8.83 -11.39
CA ALA A 117 -5.06 -9.63 -10.73
C ALA A 117 -5.35 -9.75 -9.22
N PHE A 118 -5.07 -10.92 -8.67
CA PHE A 118 -4.97 -11.12 -7.23
C PHE A 118 -3.59 -10.63 -6.76
N THR A 119 -3.55 -9.92 -5.62
CA THR A 119 -2.31 -9.40 -5.05
C THR A 119 -2.14 -9.86 -3.61
N GLY A 120 -0.92 -10.17 -3.23
CA GLY A 120 -0.52 -10.45 -1.86
C GLY A 120 0.74 -9.66 -1.54
N ASP A 121 0.80 -9.01 -0.39
CA ASP A 121 1.93 -8.20 0.03
C ASP A 121 2.35 -8.53 1.46
N TYR A 122 3.66 -8.56 1.68
CA TYR A 122 4.28 -8.55 2.99
C TYR A 122 5.13 -7.29 3.11
N ARG A 123 4.88 -6.49 4.12
CA ARG A 123 5.57 -5.21 4.34
C ARG A 123 6.00 -5.09 5.80
N TYR A 124 7.22 -4.62 6.00
CA TYR A 124 7.71 -4.14 7.29
C TYR A 124 7.60 -2.62 7.35
N GLN A 125 7.13 -2.11 8.46
CA GLN A 125 6.95 -0.69 8.74
C GLN A 125 7.87 -0.30 9.89
N ALA A 126 8.67 0.74 9.69
CA ALA A 126 9.50 1.37 10.71
C ALA A 126 9.07 2.83 10.88
N GLY A 127 8.45 3.13 12.00
CA GLY A 127 7.97 4.48 12.35
C GLY A 127 9.06 5.34 12.99
N GLN A 128 8.97 6.64 12.77
CA GLN A 128 9.81 7.59 13.48
C GLN A 128 9.29 7.78 14.92
N SER A 129 10.20 7.98 15.86
CA SER A 129 10.07 8.20 17.32
C SER A 129 8.67 8.25 17.96
N ARG A 130 7.71 8.92 17.36
CA ARG A 130 6.35 9.09 17.88
C ARG A 130 5.40 7.96 17.51
N VAL A 131 5.69 7.24 16.43
CA VAL A 131 4.89 6.14 15.92
C VAL A 131 5.65 4.81 15.91
N SER A 132 6.78 4.73 16.62
CA SER A 132 7.57 3.49 16.77
C SER A 132 6.77 2.36 17.44
N SER A 133 5.75 2.68 18.22
CA SER A 133 4.82 1.68 18.77
C SER A 133 3.95 1.00 17.69
N LEU A 134 3.96 1.54 16.48
CA LEU A 134 3.25 1.01 15.32
C LEU A 134 4.19 0.27 14.35
N ASP A 135 5.47 0.07 14.75
CA ASP A 135 6.42 -0.72 13.97
C ASP A 135 5.96 -2.17 13.89
N GLY A 136 6.12 -2.78 12.74
CA GLY A 136 5.78 -4.17 12.60
C GLY A 136 5.54 -4.63 11.18
N ASN A 137 5.09 -5.87 11.10
CA ASN A 137 4.84 -6.55 9.86
C ASN A 137 3.36 -6.44 9.48
N THR A 138 3.09 -6.15 8.23
CA THR A 138 1.73 -6.14 7.67
C THR A 138 1.66 -7.15 6.54
N ILE A 139 0.67 -8.04 6.58
CA ILE A 139 0.29 -8.88 5.45
C ILE A 139 -1.00 -8.30 4.87
N SER A 140 -1.07 -8.21 3.56
CA SER A 140 -2.29 -7.81 2.87
C SER A 140 -2.57 -8.71 1.66
N ALA A 141 -3.85 -8.89 1.38
CA ALA A 141 -4.33 -9.57 0.19
C ALA A 141 -5.42 -8.71 -0.48
N GLY A 142 -5.47 -8.72 -1.79
CA GLY A 142 -6.40 -7.86 -2.51
C GLY A 142 -6.61 -8.24 -3.95
N LEU A 143 -7.43 -7.42 -4.60
CA LEU A 143 -7.66 -7.47 -6.04
C LEU A 143 -7.27 -6.15 -6.66
N LYS A 144 -6.67 -6.23 -7.82
CA LYS A 144 -6.24 -5.08 -8.62
C LYS A 144 -6.88 -5.14 -9.98
N TYR A 145 -7.42 -4.01 -10.44
CA TYR A 145 -7.97 -3.82 -11.76
C TYR A 145 -7.09 -2.87 -12.56
N SER A 146 -6.72 -3.24 -13.77
CA SER A 146 -5.91 -2.43 -14.69
C SER A 146 -6.75 -2.02 -15.90
N PHE A 147 -6.75 -0.75 -16.19
CA PHE A 147 -7.49 -0.15 -17.32
C PHE A 147 -6.72 -0.22 -18.63
#